data_adbae05aef010be6d4a6a1eded3b9bbc
#
_entry.id   adbae05aef010be6d4a6a1eded3b9bbc
#
_cell.length_a   1.000
_cell.length_b   1.000
_cell.length_c   1.000
_cell.angle_alpha   90.00
_cell.angle_beta   90.00
_cell.angle_gamma   90.00
#
_symmetry.space_group_name_H-M   'P 1'
#
loop_
_entity.id
_entity.type
_entity.pdbx_description
1 polymer ?
#
loop_
_entity_poly.entity_id
_entity_poly.type
_entity_poly.pdbx_seq_one_letter_code
_entity_poly.pdbx_strand_id
1 'polypeptide(L)' 'MKKRWSVGRIVSVIGILILCMGLLLNGFELISNTIFRVIVLVGIIVNLVALCIILKKEEF' A
#
# COMPACT_ATOMS: atom_id res chain seq x y z
N MET A 1 -13.38 -8.29 21.23
CA MET A 1 -12.39 -8.61 20.80
C MET A 1 -11.46 -7.66 20.77
N LYS A 2 -10.52 -7.73 21.26
CA LYS A 2 -9.58 -6.88 21.26
C LYS A 2 -8.60 -7.13 20.29
N LYS A 3 -8.85 -7.42 19.16
CA LYS A 3 -7.88 -7.62 18.25
C LYS A 3 -7.25 -6.38 17.90
N ARG A 4 -6.04 -6.17 18.15
CA ARG A 4 -5.35 -5.02 17.73
C ARG A 4 -4.71 -5.30 16.44
N TRP A 5 -4.84 -4.45 15.44
CA TRP A 5 -4.17 -4.61 14.15
C TRP A 5 -2.74 -4.17 14.33
N SER A 6 -1.81 -4.91 13.80
CA SER A 6 -0.41 -4.54 13.89
C SER A 6 -0.16 -3.38 12.94
N VAL A 7 0.89 -2.64 13.22
CA VAL A 7 1.23 -1.49 12.39
C VAL A 7 1.50 -1.92 10.95
N GLY A 8 2.19 -3.05 10.79
CA GLY A 8 2.47 -3.54 9.43
C GLY A 8 1.21 -3.81 8.65
N ARG A 9 0.18 -4.35 9.32
CA ARG A 9 -1.06 -4.66 8.65
C ARG A 9 -1.77 -3.39 8.23
N ILE A 10 -1.77 -2.38 9.09
CA ILE A 10 -2.41 -1.12 8.77
C ILE A 10 -1.71 -0.46 7.58
N VAL A 11 -0.38 -0.47 7.59
CA VAL A 11 0.39 0.12 6.51
C VAL A 11 0.12 -0.62 5.20
N SER A 12 0.00 -1.95 5.26
CA SER A 12 -0.27 -2.73 4.08
C SER A 12 -1.63 -2.38 3.48
N VAL A 13 -2.64 -2.21 4.34
CA VAL A 13 -3.97 -1.86 3.88
C VAL A 13 -3.95 -0.50 3.20
N ILE A 14 -3.22 0.44 3.80
CA ILE A 14 -3.12 1.77 3.22
C ILE A 14 -2.45 1.70 1.84
N GLY A 15 -1.40 0.89 1.71
CA GLY A 15 -0.72 0.72 0.44
C GLY A 15 -1.65 0.16 -0.63
N ILE A 16 -2.45 -0.83 -0.26
CA ILE A 16 -3.39 -1.42 -1.20
C ILE A 16 -4.45 -0.40 -1.61
N LEU A 17 -4.91 0.40 -0.67
CA LEU A 17 -5.90 1.43 -0.98
C LEU A 17 -5.32 2.45 -1.95
N ILE A 18 -4.07 2.83 -1.76
CA ILE A 18 -3.42 3.78 -2.65
C ILE A 18 -3.35 3.20 -4.06
N LEU A 19 -2.99 1.93 -4.17
CA LEU A 19 -2.90 1.29 -5.48
C LEU A 19 -4.27 1.20 -6.15
N CYS A 20 -5.29 0.87 -5.39
CA CYS A 20 -6.64 0.77 -5.93
C CYS A 20 -7.12 2.13 -6.43
N MET A 21 -6.84 3.18 -5.64
CA MET A 21 -7.22 4.51 -6.06
C MET A 21 -6.51 4.91 -7.34
N GLY A 22 -5.20 4.62 -7.41
CA GLY A 22 -4.44 4.93 -8.60
C GLY A 22 -5.01 4.24 -9.83
N LEU A 23 -5.40 2.96 -9.67
CA LEU A 23 -5.97 2.23 -10.77
C LEU A 23 -7.28 2.84 -11.23
N LEU A 24 -8.12 3.23 -10.29
CA LEU A 24 -9.39 3.84 -10.63
C LEU A 24 -9.21 5.16 -11.35
N LEU A 25 -8.31 5.99 -10.84
CA LEU A 25 -8.07 7.28 -11.46
C LEU A 25 -7.49 7.12 -12.87
N ASN A 26 -6.62 6.14 -13.05
CA ASN A 26 -6.05 5.91 -14.36
C ASN A 26 -7.09 5.36 -15.32
N GLY A 27 -7.97 4.51 -14.82
CA GLY A 27 -9.03 3.95 -15.63
C GLY A 27 -9.99 5.00 -16.15
N PHE A 28 -10.21 6.06 -15.35
CA PHE A 28 -11.07 7.13 -15.77
C PHE A 28 -10.27 8.21 -16.49
N GLU A 29 -8.98 7.95 -16.69
CA GLU A 29 -8.12 8.93 -17.36
C GLU A 29 -8.07 10.27 -16.65
N LEU A 30 -8.20 10.25 -15.34
CA LEU A 30 -8.10 11.47 -14.56
C LEU A 30 -6.66 11.86 -14.31
N ILE A 31 -5.73 10.90 -14.43
CA ILE A 31 -4.32 11.18 -14.21
C ILE A 31 -3.53 10.65 -15.41
N SER A 32 -2.37 11.20 -15.62
CA SER A 32 -1.56 10.77 -16.74
C SER A 32 -0.81 9.49 -16.38
N ASN A 33 -0.24 8.84 -17.38
CA ASN A 33 0.50 7.62 -17.15
C ASN A 33 1.69 7.84 -16.23
N THR A 34 2.31 9.01 -16.32
CA THR A 34 3.46 9.30 -15.47
C THR A 34 3.04 9.33 -14.01
N ILE A 35 1.91 9.99 -13.74
CA ILE A 35 1.42 10.08 -12.37
C ILE A 35 1.01 8.70 -11.88
N PHE A 36 0.37 7.91 -12.73
CA PHE A 36 -0.03 6.57 -12.37
C PHE A 36 1.19 5.75 -11.97
N ARG A 37 2.28 5.89 -12.72
CA ARG A 37 3.50 5.17 -12.42
C ARG A 37 4.04 5.53 -11.06
N VAL A 38 4.03 6.82 -10.73
CA VAL A 38 4.51 7.29 -9.44
C VAL A 38 3.67 6.69 -8.32
N ILE A 39 2.35 6.69 -8.49
CA ILE A 39 1.45 6.14 -7.48
C ILE A 39 1.73 4.66 -7.27
N VAL A 40 1.93 3.92 -8.36
CA VAL A 40 2.21 2.48 -8.26
C VAL A 40 3.51 2.24 -7.51
N LEU A 41 4.54 3.03 -7.83
CA LEU A 41 5.82 2.88 -7.17
C LEU A 41 5.71 3.15 -5.67
N VAL A 42 4.98 4.21 -5.31
CA VAL A 42 4.80 4.54 -3.91
C VAL A 42 4.05 3.41 -3.20
N GLY A 43 3.01 2.88 -3.84
CA GLY A 43 2.24 1.79 -3.26
C GLY A 43 3.10 0.56 -3.03
N ILE A 44 3.94 0.23 -4.00
CA ILE A 44 4.81 -0.94 -3.88
C ILE A 44 5.80 -0.74 -2.74
N ILE A 45 6.40 0.44 -2.65
CA ILE A 45 7.35 0.72 -1.59
C ILE A 45 6.69 0.61 -0.23
N VAL A 46 5.49 1.17 -0.09
CA VAL A 46 4.75 1.11 1.16
C VAL A 46 4.47 -0.34 1.53
N ASN A 47 4.07 -1.15 0.55
CA ASN A 47 3.79 -2.55 0.82
C ASN A 47 5.04 -3.33 1.22
N LEU A 48 6.16 -3.02 0.60
CA LEU A 48 7.41 -3.69 0.95
C LEU A 48 7.82 -3.35 2.37
N VAL A 49 7.65 -2.08 2.76
CA VAL A 49 7.98 -1.67 4.12
C VAL A 49 7.06 -2.40 5.10
N ALA A 50 5.78 -2.49 4.77
CA ALA A 50 4.83 -3.18 5.63
C ALA A 50 5.22 -4.64 5.80
N LEU A 51 5.65 -5.27 4.71
CA LEU A 51 6.04 -6.66 4.77
C LEU A 51 7.26 -6.83 5.66
N CYS A 52 8.21 -5.91 5.57
CA CYS A 52 9.39 -5.97 6.42
C CYS A 52 9.01 -5.85 7.89
N ILE A 53 8.08 -4.96 8.20
CA ILE A 53 7.64 -4.78 9.56
C ILE A 53 6.96 -6.04 10.08
N ILE A 54 6.11 -6.63 9.26
CA ILE A 54 5.41 -7.85 9.65
C ILE A 54 6.39 -8.98 9.89
N LEU A 55 7.33 -9.16 8.97
CA LEU A 55 8.29 -10.23 9.12
C LEU A 55 9.16 -10.05 10.33
N LYS A 56 9.53 -8.79 10.61
CA LYS A 56 10.33 -8.56 11.77
C LYS A 56 9.58 -8.87 13.02
N LYS A 57 8.32 -8.53 13.08
CA LYS A 57 7.57 -8.82 14.25
C LYS A 57 7.33 -10.29 14.41
N GLU A 58 7.20 -11.01 13.33
CA GLU A 58 6.97 -12.40 13.47
C GLU A 58 8.15 -13.17 13.86
N GLU A 59 9.28 -12.58 13.82
CA GLU A 59 10.45 -13.23 14.22
C GLU A 59 10.55 -13.41 15.64
N PHE A 60 9.78 -12.90 16.43
CA PHE A 60 9.92 -13.11 17.77
C PHE A 60 8.92 -13.82 18.30
#